data_64db7206e7feff6237ade3befcd2e286
#
_entry.id   64db7206e7feff6237ade3befcd2e286
#
_cell.length_a   1.000
_cell.length_b   1.000
_cell.length_c   1.000
_cell.angle_alpha   90.00
_cell.angle_beta   90.00
_cell.angle_gamma   90.00
#
_symmetry.space_group_name_H-M   'P 1'
#
loop_
_entity.id
_entity.type
_entity.pdbx_description
1 polymer ?
#
loop_
_entity_poly.entity_id
_entity_poly.type
_entity_poly.pdbx_seq_one_letter_code
_entity_poly.pdbx_strand_id
1 'polypeptide(L)'
;MTLIRKVRATMSDLAKTVDFIKEIEKLKSVTRFNRTLDGRFENSAEHSWQGAIAAMVLQDYYPEKLNMEKVMSMLLIHDLGEIYAGDTWVFDDEKKVHAHDRELASIERTMSILPEEKYLNMKNSWLEFEKGQSAEARYARVIDALVPLINHLEVSESNYNPDNISSDMVLEKKKFIKGESKELWKLTEELVQESVEKGLYL
;
A
#
# COMPACT_ATOMS: atom_id res chain seq x y z
N MET A 1 -22.58 5.66 40.97
CA MET A 1 -22.77 6.28 39.64
C MET A 1 -21.61 6.08 38.68
N THR A 2 -20.40 5.82 39.12
CA THR A 2 -19.16 5.79 38.30
C THR A 2 -19.01 4.52 37.43
N LEU A 3 -19.42 3.33 37.96
CA LEU A 3 -19.21 2.05 37.25
C LEU A 3 -20.15 1.89 36.03
N ILE A 4 -21.41 2.32 36.16
CA ILE A 4 -22.41 2.21 35.07
C ILE A 4 -22.04 3.16 33.91
N ARG A 5 -21.44 4.34 34.20
CA ARG A 5 -20.97 5.28 33.18
C ARG A 5 -19.78 4.73 32.40
N LYS A 6 -18.84 4.03 33.08
CA LYS A 6 -17.66 3.41 32.48
C LYS A 6 -18.03 2.23 31.55
N VAL A 7 -19.01 1.40 31.97
CA VAL A 7 -19.49 0.27 31.17
C VAL A 7 -20.22 0.74 29.90
N ARG A 8 -21.03 1.82 29.98
CA ARG A 8 -21.70 2.40 28.78
C ARG A 8 -20.72 3.03 27.79
N ALA A 9 -19.65 3.72 28.27
CA ALA A 9 -18.60 4.25 27.41
C ALA A 9 -17.84 3.14 26.68
N THR A 10 -17.52 2.05 27.38
CA THR A 10 -16.81 0.90 26.80
C THR A 10 -17.66 0.17 25.74
N MET A 11 -18.97 0.03 25.93
CA MET A 11 -19.85 -0.53 24.90
C MET A 11 -20.00 0.39 23.70
N SER A 12 -20.02 1.70 23.88
CA SER A 12 -20.04 2.68 22.77
C SER A 12 -18.77 2.60 21.93
N ASP A 13 -17.59 2.49 22.54
CA ASP A 13 -16.32 2.37 21.83
C ASP A 13 -16.18 1.04 21.09
N LEU A 14 -16.68 -0.05 21.67
CA LEU A 14 -16.77 -1.33 20.98
C LEU A 14 -17.69 -1.25 19.76
N ALA A 15 -18.84 -0.60 19.87
CA ALA A 15 -19.75 -0.42 18.74
C ALA A 15 -19.08 0.35 17.59
N LYS A 16 -18.41 1.47 17.89
CA LYS A 16 -17.62 2.22 16.90
C LYS A 16 -16.54 1.36 16.24
N THR A 17 -15.85 0.55 17.04
CA THR A 17 -14.81 -0.35 16.52
C THR A 17 -15.40 -1.39 15.57
N VAL A 18 -16.57 -1.94 15.88
CA VAL A 18 -17.28 -2.87 14.99
C VAL A 18 -17.73 -2.19 13.71
N ASP A 19 -18.23 -0.95 13.80
CA ASP A 19 -18.63 -0.20 12.62
C ASP A 19 -17.44 0.14 11.72
N PHE A 20 -16.27 0.43 12.29
CA PHE A 20 -15.03 0.56 11.51
C PHE A 20 -14.63 -0.75 10.80
N ILE A 21 -14.77 -1.90 11.47
CA ILE A 21 -14.48 -3.21 10.84
C ILE A 21 -15.41 -3.45 9.63
N LYS A 22 -16.68 -3.05 9.72
CA LYS A 22 -17.61 -3.10 8.57
C LYS A 22 -17.21 -2.13 7.47
N GLU A 23 -16.70 -0.96 7.83
CA GLU A 23 -16.30 0.08 6.88
C GLU A 23 -15.12 -0.35 6.03
N ILE A 24 -14.09 -0.95 6.63
CA ILE A 24 -12.90 -1.42 5.90
C ILE A 24 -13.18 -2.60 4.95
N GLU A 25 -14.33 -3.28 5.06
CA GLU A 25 -14.77 -4.28 4.08
C GLU A 25 -14.80 -3.70 2.65
N LYS A 26 -15.05 -2.40 2.51
CA LYS A 26 -15.09 -1.70 1.22
C LYS A 26 -13.76 -1.73 0.47
N LEU A 27 -12.63 -1.85 1.19
CA LEU A 27 -11.31 -1.94 0.55
C LEU A 27 -11.20 -3.13 -0.40
N LYS A 28 -11.90 -4.22 -0.11
CA LYS A 28 -11.97 -5.41 -0.97
C LYS A 28 -12.68 -5.16 -2.32
N SER A 29 -13.38 -4.03 -2.45
CA SER A 29 -14.05 -3.61 -3.68
C SER A 29 -13.27 -2.55 -4.47
N VAL A 30 -12.14 -2.09 -3.95
CA VAL A 30 -11.25 -1.17 -4.65
C VAL A 30 -10.36 -1.98 -5.58
N THR A 31 -10.52 -1.77 -6.88
CA THR A 31 -9.81 -2.51 -7.93
C THR A 31 -8.51 -1.81 -8.30
N ARG A 32 -7.42 -2.56 -8.37
CA ARG A 32 -6.09 -2.11 -8.81
C ARG A 32 -5.84 -2.46 -10.28
N PHE A 33 -4.72 -1.96 -10.82
CA PHE A 33 -4.36 -2.20 -12.24
C PHE A 33 -3.69 -3.56 -12.47
N ASN A 34 -3.09 -4.16 -11.45
CA ASN A 34 -2.52 -5.50 -11.55
C ASN A 34 -3.60 -6.58 -11.58
N ARG A 35 -3.27 -7.71 -12.20
CA ARG A 35 -4.13 -8.90 -12.20
C ARG A 35 -3.64 -9.91 -11.18
N THR A 36 -4.50 -10.86 -10.87
CA THR A 36 -4.21 -12.08 -10.11
C THR A 36 -4.00 -13.26 -11.06
N LEU A 37 -3.51 -14.39 -10.55
CA LEU A 37 -3.25 -15.60 -11.34
C LEU A 37 -4.50 -16.16 -12.05
N ASP A 38 -5.70 -15.91 -11.53
CA ASP A 38 -6.98 -16.29 -12.15
C ASP A 38 -7.48 -15.25 -13.18
N GLY A 39 -6.71 -14.22 -13.48
CA GLY A 39 -6.96 -13.23 -14.52
C GLY A 39 -7.88 -12.07 -14.12
N ARG A 40 -8.46 -12.06 -12.91
CA ARG A 40 -9.20 -10.91 -12.41
C ARG A 40 -8.26 -9.78 -11.99
N PHE A 41 -8.79 -8.60 -11.80
CA PHE A 41 -8.03 -7.53 -11.17
C PHE A 41 -7.82 -7.80 -9.66
N GLU A 42 -6.62 -7.48 -9.16
CA GLU A 42 -6.30 -7.44 -7.74
C GLU A 42 -7.13 -6.37 -7.04
N ASN A 43 -7.45 -6.54 -5.75
CA ASN A 43 -8.01 -5.47 -4.94
C ASN A 43 -6.97 -4.96 -3.91
N SER A 44 -7.19 -3.73 -3.38
CA SER A 44 -6.24 -3.08 -2.49
C SER A 44 -6.04 -3.81 -1.15
N ALA A 45 -7.02 -4.60 -0.67
CA ALA A 45 -6.85 -5.41 0.53
C ALA A 45 -5.90 -6.61 0.29
N GLU A 46 -5.95 -7.23 -0.89
CA GLU A 46 -5.04 -8.32 -1.29
C GLU A 46 -3.61 -7.80 -1.44
N HIS A 47 -3.45 -6.62 -2.08
CA HIS A 47 -2.18 -5.94 -2.20
C HIS A 47 -1.57 -5.61 -0.83
N SER A 48 -2.33 -5.01 0.07
CA SER A 48 -1.88 -4.66 1.42
C SER A 48 -1.45 -5.90 2.21
N TRP A 49 -2.21 -7.01 2.12
CA TRP A 49 -1.85 -8.28 2.73
C TRP A 49 -0.54 -8.84 2.17
N GLN A 50 -0.41 -8.90 0.84
CA GLN A 50 0.79 -9.42 0.19
C GLN A 50 2.02 -8.55 0.50
N GLY A 51 1.85 -7.22 0.52
CA GLY A 51 2.89 -6.27 0.91
C GLY A 51 3.40 -6.52 2.32
N ALA A 52 2.50 -6.74 3.29
CA ALA A 52 2.89 -7.04 4.66
C ALA A 52 3.69 -8.35 4.78
N ILE A 53 3.32 -9.40 4.04
CA ILE A 53 4.08 -10.66 4.01
C ILE A 53 5.42 -10.48 3.30
N ALA A 54 5.46 -9.77 2.17
CA ALA A 54 6.71 -9.48 1.44
C ALA A 54 7.70 -8.71 2.32
N ALA A 55 7.23 -7.75 3.11
CA ALA A 55 8.08 -7.02 4.05
C ALA A 55 8.74 -7.92 5.10
N MET A 56 8.02 -8.94 5.59
CA MET A 56 8.59 -9.88 6.58
C MET A 56 9.76 -10.70 6.00
N VAL A 57 9.71 -11.06 4.73
CA VAL A 57 10.71 -11.94 4.11
C VAL A 57 11.84 -11.16 3.42
N LEU A 58 11.63 -9.89 3.10
CA LEU A 58 12.64 -9.04 2.44
C LEU A 58 13.40 -8.13 3.41
N GLN A 59 13.08 -8.12 4.71
CA GLN A 59 13.70 -7.24 5.70
C GLN A 59 15.23 -7.36 5.79
N ASP A 60 15.78 -8.57 5.57
CA ASP A 60 17.22 -8.82 5.66
C ASP A 60 18.03 -8.15 4.53
N TYR A 61 17.35 -7.70 3.45
CA TYR A 61 17.93 -6.97 2.32
C TYR A 61 17.82 -5.45 2.49
N TYR A 62 17.36 -4.96 3.64
CA TYR A 62 17.30 -3.54 3.96
C TYR A 62 18.40 -3.17 4.95
N PRO A 63 19.16 -2.06 4.74
CA PRO A 63 20.39 -1.80 5.50
C PRO A 63 20.16 -1.32 6.94
N GLU A 64 18.95 -0.86 7.29
CA GLU A 64 18.64 -0.34 8.61
C GLU A 64 17.84 -1.35 9.43
N LYS A 65 18.01 -1.30 10.76
CA LYS A 65 17.19 -2.10 11.67
C LYS A 65 15.77 -1.52 11.75
N LEU A 66 14.77 -2.37 11.56
CA LEU A 66 13.37 -2.01 11.44
C LEU A 66 12.53 -2.52 12.62
N ASN A 67 11.54 -1.73 13.02
CA ASN A 67 10.41 -2.22 13.79
C ASN A 67 9.38 -2.83 12.82
N MET A 68 9.42 -4.16 12.66
CA MET A 68 8.58 -4.87 11.70
C MET A 68 7.08 -4.82 12.04
N GLU A 69 6.70 -4.72 13.32
CA GLU A 69 5.30 -4.49 13.71
C GLU A 69 4.77 -3.18 13.10
N LYS A 70 5.59 -2.14 13.17
CA LYS A 70 5.25 -0.83 12.58
C LYS A 70 5.20 -0.87 11.06
N VAL A 71 6.18 -1.52 10.40
CA VAL A 71 6.18 -1.71 8.94
C VAL A 71 4.93 -2.43 8.46
N MET A 72 4.62 -3.58 9.07
CA MET A 72 3.43 -4.37 8.70
C MET A 72 2.13 -3.60 8.96
N SER A 73 2.05 -2.86 10.08
CA SER A 73 0.88 -2.02 10.37
C SER A 73 0.69 -0.93 9.30
N MET A 74 1.76 -0.27 8.85
CA MET A 74 1.72 0.71 7.77
C MET A 74 1.22 0.08 6.46
N LEU A 75 1.78 -1.06 6.05
CA LEU A 75 1.39 -1.76 4.82
C LEU A 75 -0.06 -2.27 4.85
N LEU A 76 -0.58 -2.65 6.02
CA LEU A 76 -1.98 -3.08 6.15
C LEU A 76 -2.99 -1.94 6.06
N ILE A 77 -2.57 -0.69 6.30
CA ILE A 77 -3.47 0.46 6.34
C ILE A 77 -3.23 1.50 5.24
N HIS A 78 -2.11 1.42 4.48
CA HIS A 78 -1.71 2.48 3.55
C HIS A 78 -2.79 2.77 2.50
N ASP A 79 -3.42 1.74 1.95
CA ASP A 79 -4.45 1.85 0.91
C ASP A 79 -5.87 2.11 1.46
N LEU A 80 -6.07 2.25 2.78
CA LEU A 80 -7.41 2.61 3.33
C LEU A 80 -7.92 3.95 2.79
N GLY A 81 -7.03 4.82 2.36
CA GLY A 81 -7.37 6.07 1.66
C GLY A 81 -8.12 5.84 0.35
N GLU A 82 -7.91 4.70 -0.30
CA GLU A 82 -8.53 4.38 -1.58
C GLU A 82 -10.01 3.97 -1.48
N ILE A 83 -10.54 3.69 -0.29
CA ILE A 83 -11.95 3.29 -0.08
C ILE A 83 -12.93 4.26 -0.76
N TYR A 84 -12.65 5.56 -0.73
CA TYR A 84 -13.46 6.58 -1.37
C TYR A 84 -12.74 7.36 -2.47
N ALA A 85 -11.40 7.30 -2.52
CA ALA A 85 -10.60 7.95 -3.56
C ALA A 85 -10.43 7.06 -4.81
N GLY A 86 -10.45 5.73 -4.64
CA GLY A 86 -10.07 4.77 -5.65
C GLY A 86 -8.54 4.68 -5.82
N ASP A 87 -8.05 3.56 -6.34
CA ASP A 87 -6.64 3.39 -6.71
C ASP A 87 -6.26 4.34 -7.85
N THR A 88 -5.09 4.95 -7.75
CA THR A 88 -4.56 5.85 -8.79
C THR A 88 -3.37 5.20 -9.49
N TRP A 89 -3.53 4.94 -10.79
CA TRP A 89 -2.48 4.32 -11.58
C TRP A 89 -1.16 5.12 -11.52
N VAL A 90 -0.05 4.39 -11.31
CA VAL A 90 1.27 4.99 -11.07
C VAL A 90 1.78 5.86 -12.24
N PHE A 91 1.28 5.66 -13.46
CA PHE A 91 1.62 6.42 -14.67
C PHE A 91 0.59 7.51 -15.02
N ASP A 92 -0.48 7.69 -14.25
CA ASP A 92 -1.47 8.75 -14.44
C ASP A 92 -1.07 9.99 -13.62
N ASP A 93 -0.15 10.78 -14.18
CA ASP A 93 0.39 11.95 -13.50
C ASP A 93 -0.66 13.05 -13.26
N GLU A 94 -1.71 13.14 -14.09
CA GLU A 94 -2.81 14.11 -13.91
C GLU A 94 -3.64 13.78 -12.66
N LYS A 95 -4.04 12.52 -12.50
CA LYS A 95 -4.80 12.09 -11.30
C LYS A 95 -3.97 12.15 -10.04
N LYS A 96 -2.66 11.95 -10.13
CA LYS A 96 -1.73 12.02 -8.98
C LYS A 96 -1.67 13.39 -8.33
N VAL A 97 -1.84 14.49 -9.07
CA VAL A 97 -1.74 15.86 -8.54
C VAL A 97 -2.63 16.07 -7.31
N HIS A 98 -3.80 15.43 -7.25
CA HIS A 98 -4.74 15.55 -6.13
C HIS A 98 -5.02 14.22 -5.42
N ALA A 99 -4.23 13.18 -5.69
CA ALA A 99 -4.45 11.86 -5.08
C ALA A 99 -4.33 11.93 -3.56
N HIS A 100 -3.24 12.52 -3.05
CA HIS A 100 -3.01 12.66 -1.62
C HIS A 100 -4.15 13.38 -0.88
N ASP A 101 -4.69 14.47 -1.42
CA ASP A 101 -5.79 15.21 -0.78
C ASP A 101 -7.09 14.39 -0.76
N ARG A 102 -7.37 13.64 -1.85
CA ARG A 102 -8.54 12.75 -1.92
C ARG A 102 -8.40 11.59 -0.94
N GLU A 103 -7.23 10.98 -0.86
CA GLU A 103 -6.93 9.88 0.05
C GLU A 103 -6.96 10.34 1.51
N LEU A 104 -6.40 11.52 1.83
CA LEU A 104 -6.48 12.09 3.17
C LEU A 104 -7.95 12.33 3.60
N ALA A 105 -8.77 12.88 2.72
CA ALA A 105 -10.21 13.06 3.01
C ALA A 105 -10.92 11.71 3.21
N SER A 106 -10.55 10.69 2.44
CA SER A 106 -11.05 9.32 2.59
C SER A 106 -10.60 8.68 3.91
N ILE A 107 -9.33 8.84 4.30
CA ILE A 107 -8.79 8.40 5.59
C ILE A 107 -9.54 9.06 6.76
N GLU A 108 -9.74 10.37 6.70
CA GLU A 108 -10.48 11.08 7.73
C GLU A 108 -11.90 10.55 7.86
N ARG A 109 -12.58 10.34 6.75
CA ARG A 109 -13.93 9.78 6.71
C ARG A 109 -13.97 8.35 7.28
N THR A 110 -13.08 7.48 6.85
CA THR A 110 -13.05 6.07 7.24
C THR A 110 -12.64 5.89 8.69
N MET A 111 -11.56 6.54 9.12
CA MET A 111 -10.97 6.33 10.44
C MET A 111 -11.71 7.11 11.55
N SER A 112 -12.44 8.22 11.24
CA SER A 112 -13.21 8.97 12.24
C SER A 112 -14.36 8.19 12.89
N ILE A 113 -14.69 7.02 12.34
CA ILE A 113 -15.64 6.08 12.95
C ILE A 113 -15.09 5.51 14.26
N LEU A 114 -13.75 5.40 14.37
CA LEU A 114 -13.08 4.84 15.54
C LEU A 114 -13.19 5.77 16.77
N PRO A 115 -13.02 5.23 17.99
CA PRO A 115 -12.71 6.03 19.16
C PRO A 115 -11.50 6.93 18.92
N GLU A 116 -11.51 8.13 19.48
CA GLU A 116 -10.54 9.21 19.16
C GLU A 116 -9.07 8.77 19.25
N GLU A 117 -8.69 8.06 20.31
CA GLU A 117 -7.31 7.58 20.48
C GLU A 117 -6.89 6.62 19.34
N LYS A 118 -7.75 5.67 18.97
CA LYS A 118 -7.49 4.72 17.87
C LYS A 118 -7.44 5.43 16.53
N TYR A 119 -8.35 6.38 16.30
CA TYR A 119 -8.36 7.22 15.11
C TYR A 119 -7.03 7.96 14.94
N LEU A 120 -6.57 8.66 15.99
CA LEU A 120 -5.33 9.43 15.94
C LEU A 120 -4.12 8.53 15.68
N ASN A 121 -4.05 7.38 16.35
CA ASN A 121 -2.94 6.43 16.18
C ASN A 121 -2.88 5.90 14.74
N MET A 122 -3.99 5.45 14.18
CA MET A 122 -4.03 4.92 12.81
C MET A 122 -3.77 6.01 11.77
N LYS A 123 -4.38 7.20 11.93
CA LYS A 123 -4.15 8.34 11.03
C LYS A 123 -2.68 8.77 11.04
N ASN A 124 -2.05 8.84 12.22
CA ASN A 124 -0.63 9.20 12.33
C ASN A 124 0.27 8.16 11.66
N SER A 125 -0.04 6.87 11.78
CA SER A 125 0.69 5.80 11.09
C SER A 125 0.55 5.91 9.56
N TRP A 126 -0.64 6.22 9.05
CA TRP A 126 -0.87 6.48 7.63
C TRP A 126 -0.10 7.71 7.14
N LEU A 127 -0.17 8.83 7.88
CA LEU A 127 0.59 10.05 7.56
C LEU A 127 2.10 9.84 7.60
N GLU A 128 2.60 8.96 8.46
CA GLU A 128 4.02 8.61 8.52
C GLU A 128 4.45 7.82 7.28
N PHE A 129 3.64 6.86 6.82
CA PHE A 129 3.85 6.16 5.56
C PHE A 129 3.90 7.13 4.38
N GLU A 130 2.93 8.04 4.29
CA GLU A 130 2.86 9.06 3.23
C GLU A 130 4.10 9.97 3.20
N LYS A 131 4.56 10.42 4.37
CA LYS A 131 5.77 11.26 4.47
C LYS A 131 7.05 10.52 4.10
N GLY A 132 7.13 9.20 4.31
CA GLY A 132 8.29 8.39 3.97
C GLY A 132 9.60 8.83 4.64
N GLN A 133 9.55 9.32 5.90
CA GLN A 133 10.74 9.87 6.55
C GLN A 133 11.42 8.89 7.52
N SER A 134 10.68 8.07 8.25
CA SER A 134 11.26 7.02 9.11
C SER A 134 11.79 5.86 8.29
N ALA A 135 12.73 5.08 8.84
CA ALA A 135 13.25 3.89 8.18
C ALA A 135 12.13 2.90 7.85
N GLU A 136 11.17 2.72 8.77
CA GLU A 136 10.01 1.86 8.58
C GLU A 136 9.13 2.33 7.41
N ALA A 137 8.83 3.63 7.33
CA ALA A 137 8.02 4.19 6.26
C ALA A 137 8.72 4.10 4.90
N ARG A 138 10.03 4.39 4.84
CA ARG A 138 10.83 4.25 3.62
C ARG A 138 10.85 2.81 3.13
N TYR A 139 11.11 1.86 4.04
CA TYR A 139 11.08 0.44 3.71
C TYR A 139 9.69 -0.04 3.26
N ALA A 140 8.63 0.34 3.98
CA ALA A 140 7.27 0.00 3.59
C ALA A 140 6.94 0.48 2.17
N ARG A 141 7.34 1.71 1.80
CA ARG A 141 7.17 2.25 0.43
C ARG A 141 8.01 1.51 -0.61
N VAL A 142 9.19 1.00 -0.24
CA VAL A 142 9.98 0.13 -1.13
C VAL A 142 9.22 -1.15 -1.43
N ILE A 143 8.65 -1.79 -0.41
CA ILE A 143 7.88 -3.02 -0.57
C ILE A 143 6.61 -2.79 -1.37
N ASP A 144 5.85 -1.72 -1.07
CA ASP A 144 4.68 -1.30 -1.83
C ASP A 144 4.99 -1.11 -3.33
N ALA A 145 6.16 -0.56 -3.65
CA ALA A 145 6.60 -0.39 -5.04
C ALA A 145 7.09 -1.68 -5.71
N LEU A 146 7.67 -2.64 -4.95
CA LEU A 146 8.22 -3.89 -5.49
C LEU A 146 7.14 -4.94 -5.77
N VAL A 147 6.18 -5.11 -4.87
CA VAL A 147 5.14 -6.14 -4.98
C VAL A 147 4.37 -6.05 -6.31
N PRO A 148 3.89 -4.88 -6.76
CA PRO A 148 3.23 -4.77 -8.06
C PRO A 148 4.12 -5.14 -9.25
N LEU A 149 5.43 -4.87 -9.17
CA LEU A 149 6.37 -5.24 -10.22
C LEU A 149 6.56 -6.76 -10.31
N ILE A 150 6.72 -7.41 -9.17
CA ILE A 150 6.82 -8.87 -9.07
C ILE A 150 5.54 -9.53 -9.61
N ASN A 151 4.38 -9.05 -9.16
CA ASN A 151 3.08 -9.56 -9.60
C ASN A 151 2.88 -9.37 -11.11
N HIS A 152 3.21 -8.18 -11.63
CA HIS A 152 3.07 -7.90 -13.07
C HIS A 152 3.92 -8.85 -13.92
N LEU A 153 5.16 -9.10 -13.53
CA LEU A 153 6.03 -10.07 -14.21
C LEU A 153 5.44 -11.48 -14.17
N GLU A 154 4.93 -11.91 -13.02
CA GLU A 154 4.41 -13.28 -12.84
C GLU A 154 3.12 -13.53 -13.63
N VAL A 155 2.14 -12.63 -13.52
CA VAL A 155 0.77 -12.90 -13.99
C VAL A 155 0.48 -12.42 -15.41
N SER A 156 1.26 -11.47 -15.97
CA SER A 156 0.97 -10.92 -17.29
C SER A 156 1.32 -11.90 -18.40
N GLU A 157 0.48 -11.95 -19.43
CA GLU A 157 0.78 -12.70 -20.65
C GLU A 157 1.97 -12.08 -21.39
N SER A 158 2.80 -12.91 -22.03
CA SER A 158 3.93 -12.42 -22.81
C SER A 158 3.48 -11.48 -23.94
N ASN A 159 4.23 -10.42 -24.16
CA ASN A 159 3.97 -9.36 -25.12
C ASN A 159 2.67 -8.54 -24.85
N TYR A 160 2.23 -8.48 -23.59
CA TYR A 160 1.09 -7.67 -23.18
C TYR A 160 1.56 -6.34 -22.60
N ASN A 161 1.59 -5.30 -23.43
CA ASN A 161 1.92 -3.91 -23.06
C ASN A 161 0.99 -2.92 -23.79
N PRO A 162 -0.32 -2.88 -23.44
CA PRO A 162 -1.29 -2.05 -24.14
C PRO A 162 -1.05 -0.54 -24.00
N ASP A 163 -0.36 -0.13 -22.95
CA ASP A 163 -0.12 1.28 -22.61
C ASP A 163 1.25 1.77 -23.09
N ASN A 164 2.02 0.92 -23.80
CA ASN A 164 3.36 1.24 -24.32
C ASN A 164 4.32 1.74 -23.23
N ILE A 165 4.27 1.13 -22.05
CA ILE A 165 5.16 1.45 -20.93
C ILE A 165 6.58 1.01 -21.27
N SER A 166 7.56 1.92 -21.13
CA SER A 166 8.97 1.59 -21.30
C SER A 166 9.64 1.21 -19.97
N SER A 167 10.70 0.41 -20.07
CA SER A 167 11.55 0.07 -18.93
C SER A 167 12.09 1.32 -18.21
N ASP A 168 12.48 2.36 -18.97
CA ASP A 168 12.94 3.64 -18.40
C ASP A 168 11.86 4.32 -17.55
N MET A 169 10.60 4.32 -18.00
CA MET A 169 9.48 4.87 -17.22
C MET A 169 9.30 4.13 -15.90
N VAL A 170 9.40 2.80 -15.91
CA VAL A 170 9.29 1.98 -14.70
C VAL A 170 10.45 2.25 -13.74
N LEU A 171 11.68 2.24 -14.25
CA LEU A 171 12.88 2.51 -13.44
C LEU A 171 12.88 3.91 -12.84
N GLU A 172 12.44 4.93 -13.58
CA GLU A 172 12.36 6.29 -13.05
C GLU A 172 11.34 6.39 -11.90
N LYS A 173 10.16 5.77 -12.01
CA LYS A 173 9.16 5.73 -10.91
C LYS A 173 9.67 4.98 -9.67
N LYS A 174 10.59 4.03 -9.83
CA LYS A 174 11.15 3.20 -8.74
C LYS A 174 12.54 3.62 -8.28
N LYS A 175 13.11 4.67 -8.85
CA LYS A 175 14.48 5.13 -8.62
C LYS A 175 14.81 5.44 -7.14
N PHE A 176 13.81 5.82 -6.35
CA PHE A 176 14.00 6.07 -4.91
C PHE A 176 14.50 4.81 -4.17
N ILE A 177 14.18 3.60 -4.63
CA ILE A 177 14.65 2.32 -4.05
C ILE A 177 16.19 2.25 -4.03
N LYS A 178 16.84 2.84 -5.04
CA LYS A 178 18.31 2.89 -5.15
C LYS A 178 18.98 3.58 -3.95
N GLY A 179 18.32 4.59 -3.40
CA GLY A 179 18.78 5.31 -2.21
C GLY A 179 18.52 4.56 -0.91
N GLU A 180 17.58 3.61 -0.92
CA GLU A 180 17.15 2.90 0.28
C GLU A 180 17.90 1.56 0.45
N SER A 181 18.03 0.75 -0.61
CA SER A 181 18.75 -0.53 -0.58
C SER A 181 19.33 -0.84 -1.95
N LYS A 182 20.66 -1.10 -1.97
CA LYS A 182 21.35 -1.51 -3.19
C LYS A 182 20.90 -2.89 -3.68
N GLU A 183 20.58 -3.79 -2.75
CA GLU A 183 20.15 -5.15 -3.06
C GLU A 183 18.75 -5.17 -3.64
N LEU A 184 17.81 -4.44 -3.02
CA LEU A 184 16.45 -4.32 -3.54
C LEU A 184 16.40 -3.49 -4.84
N TRP A 185 17.32 -2.54 -5.04
CA TRP A 185 17.46 -1.86 -6.32
C TRP A 185 17.94 -2.80 -7.42
N LYS A 186 18.97 -3.63 -7.14
CA LYS A 186 19.45 -4.65 -8.08
C LYS A 186 18.32 -5.61 -8.46
N LEU A 187 17.55 -6.09 -7.49
CA LEU A 187 16.34 -6.88 -7.75
C LEU A 187 15.34 -6.13 -8.65
N THR A 188 15.14 -4.83 -8.42
CA THR A 188 14.26 -4.01 -9.27
C THR A 188 14.74 -3.98 -10.73
N GLU A 189 16.05 -3.79 -10.95
CA GLU A 189 16.64 -3.79 -12.29
C GLU A 189 16.51 -5.16 -12.98
N GLU A 190 16.73 -6.26 -12.25
CA GLU A 190 16.58 -7.63 -12.74
C GLU A 190 15.11 -7.91 -13.14
N LEU A 191 14.14 -7.58 -12.30
CA LEU A 191 12.71 -7.76 -12.59
C LEU A 191 12.24 -6.94 -13.80
N VAL A 192 12.75 -5.72 -13.96
CA VAL A 192 12.45 -4.90 -15.13
C VAL A 192 13.05 -5.50 -16.40
N GLN A 193 14.29 -5.99 -16.32
CA GLN A 193 14.93 -6.66 -17.45
C GLN A 193 14.19 -7.93 -17.89
N GLU A 194 13.78 -8.79 -16.94
CA GLU A 194 12.97 -9.97 -17.21
C GLU A 194 11.61 -9.59 -17.82
N SER A 195 11.02 -8.47 -17.35
CA SER A 195 9.76 -7.94 -17.91
C SER A 195 9.94 -7.48 -19.37
N VAL A 196 11.08 -6.87 -19.72
CA VAL A 196 11.42 -6.53 -21.13
C VAL A 196 11.55 -7.79 -21.96
N GLU A 197 12.26 -8.81 -21.48
CA GLU A 197 12.44 -10.08 -22.18
C GLU A 197 11.10 -10.82 -22.40
N LYS A 198 10.16 -10.67 -21.45
CA LYS A 198 8.78 -11.17 -21.56
C LYS A 198 7.90 -10.32 -22.49
N GLY A 199 8.36 -9.14 -22.93
CA GLY A 199 7.63 -8.19 -23.77
C GLY A 199 6.57 -7.37 -23.04
N LEU A 200 6.74 -7.18 -21.72
CA LEU A 200 5.83 -6.39 -20.88
C LEU A 200 6.22 -4.90 -20.86
N TYR A 201 7.47 -4.58 -21.19
CA TYR A 201 7.97 -3.20 -21.34
C TYR A 201 8.76 -3.06 -22.64
N LEU A 202 8.81 -1.80 -23.14
CA LEU A 202 9.64 -1.41 -24.27
C LEU A 202 11.09 -1.15 -23.81
#